data_c18d43e3fae7d5b38dcaf8af2b6242b9
#
_entry.id   c18d43e3fae7d5b38dcaf8af2b6242b9
#
_cell.length_a   1.000
_cell.length_b   1.000
_cell.length_c   1.000
_cell.angle_alpha   90.00
_cell.angle_beta   90.00
_cell.angle_gamma   90.00
#
_symmetry.space_group_name_H-M   'P 1'
#
loop_
_entity.id
_entity.type
_entity.pdbx_description
1 polymer ?
#
loop_
_entity_poly.entity_id
_entity_poly.type
_entity_poly.pdbx_seq_one_letter_code
_entity_poly.pdbx_strand_id
1 'polypeptide(L)'
;MMRRILPIVLVILFALSGCSSVKEEQNTAAYKQISQEEAKEMMSRDDGHVIVDVRRQDEYDAGHIPGAILIPNESIGCDSPEALPDYDQIILIYCRTGNRSKQASEKLAAMGYTNIYEFGGINTWTGEIVTEETEE
;
A
#
# COMPACT_ATOMS: atom_id res chain seq x y z
N MET A 1 33.39 72.06 -3.81
CA MET A 1 32.63 71.16 -2.91
C MET A 1 32.16 69.97 -3.69
N MET A 2 32.87 68.86 -3.56
CA MET A 2 32.52 67.61 -4.26
C MET A 2 31.58 66.81 -3.38
N ARG A 3 30.33 66.76 -3.75
CA ARG A 3 29.39 65.84 -3.17
C ARG A 3 29.62 64.44 -3.77
N ARG A 4 30.22 63.59 -3.00
CA ARG A 4 30.30 62.19 -3.37
C ARG A 4 28.95 61.55 -3.23
N ILE A 5 28.30 61.33 -4.34
CA ILE A 5 27.10 60.51 -4.41
C ILE A 5 27.59 59.08 -4.37
N LEU A 6 27.35 58.42 -3.25
CA LEU A 6 27.55 56.99 -3.11
C LEU A 6 26.43 56.29 -3.87
N PRO A 7 26.71 55.43 -4.84
CA PRO A 7 25.67 54.64 -5.41
C PRO A 7 25.22 53.60 -4.37
N ILE A 8 23.99 53.70 -3.96
CA ILE A 8 23.32 52.65 -3.23
C ILE A 8 23.21 51.48 -4.18
N VAL A 9 24.13 50.50 -4.00
CA VAL A 9 23.99 49.22 -4.63
C VAL A 9 22.82 48.52 -3.95
N LEU A 10 21.66 48.65 -4.58
CA LEU A 10 20.50 47.85 -4.21
C LEU A 10 20.82 46.39 -4.54
N VAL A 11 21.35 45.67 -3.58
CA VAL A 11 21.44 44.23 -3.66
C VAL A 11 20.03 43.69 -3.61
N ILE A 12 19.45 43.50 -4.79
CA ILE A 12 18.24 42.71 -4.93
C ILE A 12 18.65 41.29 -4.59
N LEU A 13 18.42 40.92 -3.35
CA LEU A 13 18.49 39.55 -2.93
C LEU A 13 17.32 38.82 -3.64
N PHE A 14 17.58 38.26 -4.81
CA PHE A 14 16.71 37.26 -5.37
C PHE A 14 16.75 36.10 -4.39
N ALA A 15 15.81 36.09 -3.46
CA ALA A 15 15.45 34.86 -2.81
C ALA A 15 14.90 33.97 -3.94
N LEU A 16 15.78 33.19 -4.51
CA LEU A 16 15.41 31.98 -5.21
C LEU A 16 14.68 31.13 -4.17
N SER A 17 13.37 31.31 -4.10
CA SER A 17 12.49 30.24 -3.67
C SER A 17 12.76 29.10 -4.67
N GLY A 18 13.86 28.41 -4.47
CA GLY A 18 14.02 27.12 -4.99
C GLY A 18 12.86 26.32 -4.41
N CYS A 19 11.81 26.08 -5.20
CA CYS A 19 11.20 24.78 -5.09
C CYS A 19 12.38 23.83 -5.24
N SER A 20 12.98 23.48 -4.12
CA SER A 20 13.74 22.27 -4.09
C SER A 20 12.75 21.24 -4.58
N SER A 21 12.98 20.77 -5.80
CA SER A 21 12.59 19.42 -6.15
C SER A 21 13.22 18.60 -5.05
N VAL A 22 12.48 18.42 -3.97
CA VAL A 22 12.64 17.26 -3.17
C VAL A 22 12.49 16.20 -4.24
N LYS A 23 13.59 15.64 -4.71
CA LYS A 23 13.53 14.29 -5.22
C LYS A 23 12.85 13.59 -4.08
N GLU A 24 11.53 13.42 -4.22
CA GLU A 24 10.90 12.34 -3.55
C GLU A 24 11.79 11.18 -3.91
N GLU A 25 12.70 10.85 -3.03
CA GLU A 25 13.14 9.49 -2.94
C GLU A 25 11.82 8.78 -2.87
N GLN A 26 11.41 8.23 -4.01
CA GLN A 26 10.35 7.29 -4.05
C GLN A 26 10.77 6.26 -3.02
N ASN A 27 10.32 6.47 -1.82
CA ASN A 27 10.34 5.45 -0.80
C ASN A 27 9.34 4.41 -1.28
N THR A 28 9.79 3.67 -2.27
CA THR A 28 9.04 2.74 -3.08
C THR A 28 8.74 1.47 -2.33
N ALA A 29 8.86 1.44 -1.02
CA ALA A 29 8.54 0.21 -0.33
C ALA A 29 8.12 0.45 1.09
N ALA A 30 6.98 1.04 1.26
CA ALA A 30 6.29 0.90 2.50
C ALA A 30 5.51 -0.43 2.59
N TYR A 31 5.70 -1.35 1.65
CA TYR A 31 5.21 -2.72 1.74
C TYR A 31 6.31 -3.73 1.41
N LYS A 32 6.16 -4.96 1.88
CA LYS A 32 7.08 -6.06 1.61
C LYS A 32 6.44 -7.09 0.69
N GLN A 33 7.20 -7.57 -0.27
CA GLN A 33 6.85 -8.75 -1.05
C GLN A 33 7.41 -9.97 -0.32
N ILE A 34 6.54 -10.94 -0.08
CA ILE A 34 6.90 -12.20 0.56
C ILE A 34 6.51 -13.38 -0.31
N SER A 35 7.09 -14.53 -0.06
CA SER A 35 6.69 -15.78 -0.69
C SER A 35 5.34 -16.27 -0.15
N GLN A 36 4.68 -17.13 -0.91
CA GLN A 36 3.44 -17.76 -0.45
C GLN A 36 3.67 -18.70 0.74
N GLU A 37 4.84 -19.30 0.84
CA GLU A 37 5.21 -20.10 2.00
C GLU A 37 5.37 -19.24 3.26
N GLU A 38 6.00 -18.08 3.14
CA GLU A 38 6.05 -17.10 4.24
C GLU A 38 4.66 -16.60 4.63
N ALA A 39 3.81 -16.35 3.63
CA ALA A 39 2.42 -15.95 3.88
C ALA A 39 1.65 -17.01 4.66
N LYS A 40 1.77 -18.28 4.30
CA LYS A 40 1.16 -19.40 5.03
C LYS A 40 1.64 -19.48 6.47
N GLU A 41 2.93 -19.28 6.68
CA GLU A 41 3.53 -19.26 8.02
C GLU A 41 2.97 -18.10 8.85
N MET A 42 2.87 -16.90 8.26
CA MET A 42 2.27 -15.73 8.93
C MET A 42 0.78 -15.95 9.23
N MET A 43 0.03 -16.58 8.33
CA MET A 43 -1.40 -16.89 8.53
C MET A 43 -1.64 -17.88 9.67
N SER A 44 -0.65 -18.71 10.01
CA SER A 44 -0.74 -19.67 11.12
C SER A 44 -0.61 -19.06 12.50
N ARG A 45 -0.24 -17.77 12.58
CA ARG A 45 -0.04 -17.05 13.83
C ARG A 45 -1.33 -16.42 14.32
N ASP A 46 -1.53 -16.40 15.62
CA ASP A 46 -2.60 -15.65 16.28
C ASP A 46 -2.07 -14.26 16.68
N ASP A 47 -1.94 -13.37 15.70
CA ASP A 47 -1.30 -12.06 15.85
C ASP A 47 -2.21 -10.89 15.40
N GLY A 48 -3.48 -11.17 15.12
CA GLY A 48 -4.43 -10.17 14.66
C GLY A 48 -4.28 -9.77 13.19
N HIS A 49 -3.54 -10.55 12.39
CA HIS A 49 -3.39 -10.28 10.97
C HIS A 49 -4.73 -10.33 10.22
N VAL A 50 -4.79 -9.59 9.13
CA VAL A 50 -5.92 -9.60 8.18
C VAL A 50 -5.41 -10.05 6.82
N ILE A 51 -6.14 -10.96 6.19
CA ILE A 51 -5.89 -11.41 4.82
C ILE A 51 -6.85 -10.65 3.92
N VAL A 52 -6.33 -9.96 2.91
CA VAL A 52 -7.10 -9.10 2.02
C VAL A 52 -6.99 -9.61 0.59
N ASP A 53 -8.15 -9.96 0.04
CA ASP A 53 -8.34 -10.24 -1.39
C ASP A 53 -8.72 -8.93 -2.09
N VAL A 54 -7.92 -8.47 -3.02
CA VAL A 54 -8.17 -7.21 -3.74
C VAL A 54 -8.70 -7.42 -5.16
N ARG A 55 -9.23 -8.63 -5.42
CA ARG A 55 -9.90 -8.95 -6.67
C ARG A 55 -11.32 -8.38 -6.70
N ARG A 56 -12.09 -8.72 -7.74
CA ARG A 56 -13.50 -8.37 -7.83
C ARG A 56 -14.37 -9.34 -7.01
N GLN A 57 -15.59 -8.92 -6.72
CA GLN A 57 -16.58 -9.71 -5.98
C GLN A 57 -16.82 -11.08 -6.64
N ASP A 58 -16.99 -11.12 -7.97
CA ASP A 58 -17.23 -12.36 -8.71
C ASP A 58 -16.06 -13.36 -8.61
N GLU A 59 -14.82 -12.86 -8.59
CA GLU A 59 -13.63 -13.68 -8.40
C GLU A 59 -13.54 -14.23 -6.97
N TYR A 60 -13.85 -13.40 -5.98
CA TYR A 60 -13.87 -13.78 -4.56
C TYR A 60 -14.93 -14.86 -4.29
N ASP A 61 -16.13 -14.67 -4.82
CA ASP A 61 -17.25 -15.62 -4.64
C ASP A 61 -16.95 -16.97 -5.27
N ALA A 62 -16.23 -17.01 -6.37
CA ALA A 62 -15.80 -18.24 -7.04
C ALA A 62 -14.76 -19.05 -6.27
N GLY A 63 -14.09 -18.44 -5.31
CA GLY A 63 -13.11 -19.06 -4.43
C GLY A 63 -12.08 -18.07 -3.93
N HIS A 64 -11.76 -18.15 -2.65
CA HIS A 64 -10.80 -17.28 -1.98
C HIS A 64 -10.04 -18.03 -0.89
N ILE A 65 -8.97 -17.45 -0.42
CA ILE A 65 -8.19 -18.01 0.68
C ILE A 65 -9.03 -17.94 1.97
N PRO A 66 -9.09 -19.01 2.78
CA PRO A 66 -9.86 -19.03 4.02
C PRO A 66 -9.54 -17.84 4.93
N GLY A 67 -10.57 -17.18 5.43
CA GLY A 67 -10.44 -16.01 6.30
C GLY A 67 -10.15 -14.69 5.57
N ALA A 68 -9.96 -14.70 4.26
CA ALA A 68 -9.73 -13.47 3.50
C ALA A 68 -11.00 -12.61 3.45
N ILE A 69 -10.82 -11.31 3.64
CA ILE A 69 -11.85 -10.30 3.40
C ILE A 69 -11.65 -9.67 2.02
N LEU A 70 -12.75 -9.28 1.38
CA LEU A 70 -12.71 -8.64 0.08
C LEU A 70 -12.63 -7.12 0.23
N ILE A 71 -11.58 -6.54 -0.31
CA ILE A 71 -11.45 -5.10 -0.53
C ILE A 71 -10.95 -4.89 -1.96
N PRO A 72 -11.83 -4.73 -2.94
CA PRO A 72 -11.40 -4.60 -4.34
C PRO A 72 -10.39 -3.46 -4.53
N ASN A 73 -9.36 -3.70 -5.32
CA ASN A 73 -8.32 -2.69 -5.59
C ASN A 73 -8.91 -1.36 -6.08
N GLU A 74 -9.96 -1.41 -6.91
CA GLU A 74 -10.62 -0.23 -7.45
C GLU A 74 -11.35 0.59 -6.38
N SER A 75 -11.71 -0.02 -5.25
CA SER A 75 -12.35 0.66 -4.11
C SER A 75 -11.38 1.35 -3.18
N ILE A 76 -10.10 1.04 -3.29
CA ILE A 76 -9.06 1.67 -2.48
C ILE A 76 -8.70 3.00 -3.14
N GLY A 77 -9.20 4.08 -2.56
CA GLY A 77 -9.01 5.44 -3.04
C GLY A 77 -8.11 6.25 -2.11
N CYS A 78 -8.56 7.47 -1.79
CA CYS A 78 -7.83 8.37 -0.89
C CYS A 78 -8.11 8.12 0.60
N ASP A 79 -9.25 7.49 0.91
CA ASP A 79 -9.70 7.23 2.26
C ASP A 79 -9.36 5.80 2.67
N SER A 80 -9.01 5.63 3.95
CA SER A 80 -8.73 4.31 4.52
C SER A 80 -9.97 3.42 4.50
N PRO A 81 -9.84 2.15 4.09
CA PRO A 81 -10.96 1.20 4.17
C PRO A 81 -11.46 1.03 5.61
N GLU A 82 -12.79 1.02 5.80
CA GLU A 82 -13.40 0.78 7.13
C GLU A 82 -12.99 -0.55 7.74
N ALA A 83 -12.77 -1.56 6.90
CA ALA A 83 -12.34 -2.89 7.33
C ALA A 83 -10.90 -2.94 7.85
N LEU A 84 -10.12 -1.89 7.66
CA LEU A 84 -8.71 -1.76 8.08
C LEU A 84 -8.54 -0.55 9.00
N PRO A 85 -9.10 -0.59 10.23
CA PRO A 85 -9.09 0.58 11.12
C PRO A 85 -7.72 0.88 11.72
N ASP A 86 -6.85 -0.12 11.83
CA ASP A 86 -5.54 0.02 12.47
C ASP A 86 -4.43 0.12 11.42
N TYR A 87 -3.69 1.23 11.43
CA TYR A 87 -2.61 1.48 10.47
C TYR A 87 -1.37 0.61 10.70
N ASP A 88 -1.22 0.01 11.86
CA ASP A 88 -0.10 -0.84 12.25
C ASP A 88 -0.43 -2.34 12.27
N GLN A 89 -1.68 -2.72 11.96
CA GLN A 89 -2.04 -4.12 11.87
C GLN A 89 -1.32 -4.82 10.70
N ILE A 90 -1.08 -6.11 10.84
CA ILE A 90 -0.47 -6.93 9.79
C ILE A 90 -1.52 -7.20 8.71
N ILE A 91 -1.21 -6.79 7.49
CA ILE A 91 -2.07 -6.95 6.32
C ILE A 91 -1.38 -7.85 5.30
N LEU A 92 -1.99 -8.99 5.00
CA LEU A 92 -1.53 -9.92 3.98
C LEU A 92 -2.40 -9.75 2.74
N ILE A 93 -1.81 -9.34 1.61
CA ILE A 93 -2.54 -8.95 0.42
C ILE A 93 -2.22 -9.86 -0.76
N TYR A 94 -3.26 -10.28 -1.47
CA TYR A 94 -3.14 -11.03 -2.72
C TYR A 94 -4.21 -10.60 -3.74
N CYS A 95 -3.98 -10.95 -4.98
CA CYS A 95 -4.96 -10.87 -6.05
C CYS A 95 -4.96 -12.14 -6.92
N ARG A 96 -5.18 -12.03 -8.22
CA ARG A 96 -5.13 -13.19 -9.11
C ARG A 96 -3.70 -13.56 -9.50
N THR A 97 -2.90 -12.55 -9.93
CA THR A 97 -1.56 -12.72 -10.50
C THR A 97 -0.47 -11.92 -9.77
N GLY A 98 -0.84 -11.00 -8.89
CA GLY A 98 0.06 -10.10 -8.17
C GLY A 98 0.03 -8.64 -8.63
N ASN A 99 -0.57 -8.31 -9.78
CA ASN A 99 -0.56 -6.93 -10.28
C ASN A 99 -1.43 -5.98 -9.46
N ARG A 100 -2.69 -6.35 -9.21
CA ARG A 100 -3.62 -5.55 -8.40
C ARG A 100 -3.20 -5.49 -6.93
N SER A 101 -2.65 -6.56 -6.39
CA SER A 101 -2.17 -6.60 -5.01
C SER A 101 -0.98 -5.67 -4.78
N LYS A 102 -0.08 -5.52 -5.74
CA LYS A 102 1.00 -4.52 -5.68
C LYS A 102 0.45 -3.10 -5.72
N GLN A 103 -0.51 -2.82 -6.60
CA GLN A 103 -1.16 -1.51 -6.67
C GLN A 103 -1.89 -1.18 -5.36
N ALA A 104 -2.65 -2.13 -4.81
CA ALA A 104 -3.35 -1.97 -3.55
C ALA A 104 -2.38 -1.74 -2.39
N SER A 105 -1.27 -2.47 -2.35
CA SER A 105 -0.22 -2.32 -1.35
C SER A 105 0.42 -0.94 -1.40
N GLU A 106 0.70 -0.41 -2.58
CA GLU A 106 1.22 0.95 -2.77
C GLU A 106 0.23 2.01 -2.27
N LYS A 107 -1.05 1.85 -2.58
CA LYS A 107 -2.11 2.77 -2.12
C LYS A 107 -2.23 2.78 -0.60
N LEU A 108 -2.28 1.61 0.02
CA LEU A 108 -2.37 1.48 1.48
C LEU A 108 -1.11 2.02 2.17
N ALA A 109 0.06 1.76 1.62
CA ALA A 109 1.31 2.32 2.11
C ALA A 109 1.30 3.85 2.08
N ALA A 110 0.81 4.44 1.00
CA ALA A 110 0.68 5.90 0.87
C ALA A 110 -0.33 6.49 1.87
N MET A 111 -1.29 5.71 2.35
CA MET A 111 -2.23 6.11 3.40
C MET A 111 -1.63 6.04 4.81
N GLY A 112 -0.48 5.40 5.00
CA GLY A 112 0.21 5.28 6.28
C GLY A 112 0.13 3.91 6.95
N TYR A 113 -0.40 2.88 6.29
CA TYR A 113 -0.32 1.51 6.77
C TYR A 113 1.14 1.04 6.76
N THR A 114 1.60 0.45 7.85
CA THR A 114 3.03 0.19 8.11
C THR A 114 3.44 -1.27 8.00
N ASN A 115 2.50 -2.21 8.03
CA ASN A 115 2.78 -3.65 8.03
C ASN A 115 2.03 -4.37 6.91
N ILE A 116 2.39 -4.07 5.67
CA ILE A 116 1.77 -4.62 4.47
C ILE A 116 2.70 -5.68 3.88
N TYR A 117 2.15 -6.87 3.65
CA TYR A 117 2.84 -8.01 3.05
C TYR A 117 2.06 -8.50 1.83
N GLU A 118 2.63 -8.30 0.66
CA GLU A 118 2.07 -8.71 -0.62
C GLU A 118 2.65 -10.07 -1.02
N PHE A 119 1.80 -11.05 -1.33
CA PHE A 119 2.27 -12.42 -1.60
C PHE A 119 1.82 -13.00 -2.95
N GLY A 120 1.49 -12.14 -3.91
CA GLY A 120 1.26 -12.54 -5.30
C GLY A 120 -0.18 -12.88 -5.60
N GLY A 121 -0.41 -14.01 -6.22
CA GLY A 121 -1.70 -14.36 -6.79
C GLY A 121 -2.22 -15.74 -6.41
N ILE A 122 -3.55 -15.84 -6.37
CA ILE A 122 -4.25 -17.10 -6.10
C ILE A 122 -4.01 -18.16 -7.20
N ASN A 123 -3.65 -17.72 -8.41
CA ASN A 123 -3.35 -18.63 -9.53
C ASN A 123 -2.18 -19.57 -9.24
N THR A 124 -1.30 -19.23 -8.34
CA THR A 124 -0.17 -20.07 -7.90
C THR A 124 -0.30 -20.56 -6.46
N TRP A 125 -1.41 -20.25 -5.81
CA TRP A 125 -1.66 -20.67 -4.44
C TRP A 125 -1.87 -22.17 -4.34
N THR A 126 -1.15 -22.80 -3.42
CA THR A 126 -1.20 -24.25 -3.16
C THR A 126 -1.93 -24.63 -1.88
N GLY A 127 -2.43 -23.63 -1.16
CA GLY A 127 -3.21 -23.84 0.04
C GLY A 127 -4.70 -24.07 -0.25
N GLU A 128 -5.49 -24.10 0.79
CA GLU A 128 -6.94 -24.25 0.74
C GLU A 128 -7.61 -23.06 0.07
N ILE A 129 -8.69 -23.34 -0.66
CA ILE A 129 -9.60 -22.35 -1.25
C ILE A 129 -11.00 -22.71 -0.77
N VAL A 130 -11.73 -21.69 -0.33
CA VAL A 130 -13.11 -21.82 0.11
C VAL A 130 -14.03 -20.93 -0.70
N THR A 131 -15.31 -21.29 -0.70
CA THR A 131 -16.41 -20.46 -1.19
C THR A 131 -17.33 -20.11 -0.03
N GLU A 132 -18.23 -19.13 -0.18
CA GLU A 132 -19.18 -18.78 0.87
C GLU A 132 -20.04 -20.00 1.34
N GLU A 133 -20.33 -20.93 0.44
CA GLU A 133 -21.07 -22.17 0.76
C GLU A 133 -20.28 -23.13 1.65
N THR A 134 -18.97 -22.99 1.73
CA THR A 134 -18.08 -23.89 2.49
C THR A 134 -17.59 -23.29 3.82
N GLU A 135 -17.89 -22.01 4.08
CA GLU A 135 -17.53 -21.33 5.32
C GLU A 135 -18.60 -21.45 6.44
N GLU A 136 -19.72 -22.08 6.17
CA GLU A 136 -20.77 -22.39 7.19
C GLU A 136 -20.38 -23.59 8.08
#